data_884fcf7070c675686ca435f6e26a13e9
#
_entry.id   884fcf7070c675686ca435f6e26a13e9
#
_cell.length_a   1.000
_cell.length_b   1.000
_cell.length_c   1.000
_cell.angle_alpha   90.00
_cell.angle_beta   90.00
_cell.angle_gamma   90.00
#
_symmetry.space_group_name_H-M   'P 1'
#
loop_
_entity.id
_entity.type
_entity.pdbx_description
1 polymer ?
#
loop_
_entity_poly.entity_id
_entity_poly.type
_entity_poly.pdbx_seq_one_letter_code
_entity_poly.pdbx_strand_id
1 'polypeptide(L)'
;MYQFTTTERNNEKASEYETKAMLYLFGCRQDSRDMDVFIIDCFNDVSGANRDVNRLWDVQSKGVKSLNPKKIGEALVTLFQNYISDIEFEHYILFMPKLKEMYLNDEDRTYFQVDNFKLQYIDKIKQGLKCEYERRNSLEPSETDLVHFLQMVEFVIAEEQKQKYIKRITSFRSSLRLEEAFYDAIFDDIRNQQTILKTKNIDGYQIMNAAEVLRYEKLLWKKEIDALVINRILGMDLFNSRYAPNSFIDEIALLDVEDRKDIIQDCQSDIAKLLFDKNGRCIFWRFFGRLLSYADAIRVESPREIEERIRRDNVVIPRILSQKSVVYLISALKEGLNDEN
;
A
#
# COMPACT_ATOMS: atom_id res chain seq x y z
N MET A 1 28.09 7.27 0.80
CA MET A 1 27.24 8.44 1.16
C MET A 1 26.26 8.67 0.02
N TYR A 2 24.96 8.59 0.30
CA TYR A 2 23.88 8.74 -0.69
C TYR A 2 23.30 10.16 -0.64
N GLN A 3 23.11 10.79 -1.81
CA GLN A 3 22.52 12.13 -1.92
C GLN A 3 21.19 12.05 -2.65
N PHE A 4 20.14 12.64 -2.06
CA PHE A 4 18.84 12.73 -2.71
C PHE A 4 18.87 13.73 -3.86
N THR A 5 18.31 13.32 -5.00
CA THR A 5 18.17 14.18 -6.19
C THR A 5 16.75 14.09 -6.70
N THR A 6 16.03 15.21 -6.69
CA THR A 6 14.66 15.29 -7.21
C THR A 6 14.71 15.51 -8.71
N THR A 7 14.28 14.52 -9.49
CA THR A 7 14.43 14.54 -10.96
C THR A 7 13.12 14.69 -11.74
N GLU A 8 11.96 14.58 -11.13
CA GLU A 8 10.71 14.53 -11.89
C GLU A 8 9.68 15.62 -11.51
N ARG A 9 9.00 16.17 -12.55
CA ARG A 9 7.84 17.06 -12.39
C ARG A 9 6.57 16.22 -12.19
N ASN A 10 5.72 16.61 -11.24
CA ASN A 10 4.43 15.99 -10.98
C ASN A 10 3.54 15.96 -12.22
N ASN A 11 3.15 14.75 -12.64
CA ASN A 11 2.14 14.50 -13.67
C ASN A 11 1.06 13.57 -13.06
N GLU A 12 -0.22 13.89 -13.20
CA GLU A 12 -1.33 13.16 -12.62
C GLU A 12 -1.34 11.66 -12.99
N LYS A 13 -1.02 11.32 -14.24
CA LYS A 13 -0.88 9.92 -14.69
C LYS A 13 0.29 9.18 -14.03
N ALA A 14 1.41 9.87 -13.84
CA ALA A 14 2.55 9.31 -13.13
C ALA A 14 2.15 9.00 -11.69
N SER A 15 1.48 9.94 -11.02
CA SER A 15 0.99 9.78 -9.64
C SER A 15 0.07 8.57 -9.47
N GLU A 16 -0.83 8.27 -10.42
CA GLU A 16 -1.68 7.07 -10.34
C GLU A 16 -0.86 5.77 -10.39
N TYR A 17 0.14 5.70 -11.30
CA TYR A 17 1.00 4.52 -11.42
C TYR A 17 1.88 4.32 -10.18
N GLU A 18 2.38 5.38 -9.61
CA GLU A 18 3.16 5.33 -8.37
C GLU A 18 2.31 4.85 -7.18
N THR A 19 1.06 5.30 -7.09
CA THR A 19 0.11 4.81 -6.08
C THR A 19 -0.20 3.32 -6.29
N LYS A 20 -0.42 2.88 -7.53
CA LYS A 20 -0.58 1.46 -7.87
C LYS A 20 0.67 0.65 -7.47
N ALA A 21 1.87 1.17 -7.72
CA ALA A 21 3.13 0.54 -7.35
C ALA A 21 3.27 0.40 -5.82
N MET A 22 2.94 1.45 -5.08
CA MET A 22 2.91 1.41 -3.61
C MET A 22 1.90 0.37 -3.09
N LEU A 23 0.69 0.35 -3.64
CA LEU A 23 -0.35 -0.60 -3.23
C LEU A 23 -0.02 -2.04 -3.67
N TYR A 24 0.73 -2.22 -4.76
CA TYR A 24 1.30 -3.50 -5.14
C TYR A 24 2.27 -4.03 -4.05
N LEU A 25 3.18 -3.20 -3.58
CA LEU A 25 4.06 -3.54 -2.45
C LEU A 25 3.25 -3.84 -1.19
N PHE A 26 2.20 -3.05 -0.94
CA PHE A 26 1.38 -3.17 0.27
C PHE A 26 0.69 -4.53 0.41
N GLY A 27 0.15 -5.09 -0.67
CA GLY A 27 -0.75 -6.24 -0.54
C GLY A 27 -0.74 -7.26 -1.68
N CYS A 28 0.09 -7.08 -2.73
CA CYS A 28 0.09 -7.98 -3.87
C CYS A 28 1.30 -8.92 -3.93
N ARG A 29 2.38 -8.57 -3.25
CA ARG A 29 3.59 -9.40 -3.16
C ARG A 29 3.49 -10.46 -2.07
N GLN A 30 4.23 -11.56 -2.23
CA GLN A 30 4.31 -12.62 -1.20
C GLN A 30 4.99 -12.12 0.07
N ASP A 31 6.00 -11.26 -0.09
CA ASP A 31 6.79 -10.63 0.98
C ASP A 31 6.18 -9.31 1.50
N SER A 32 4.98 -8.93 1.04
CA SER A 32 4.30 -7.70 1.48
C SER A 32 4.14 -7.59 3.02
N ARG A 33 4.13 -8.72 3.73
CA ARG A 33 4.06 -8.74 5.21
C ARG A 33 5.32 -8.24 5.88
N ASP A 34 6.45 -8.21 5.17
CA ASP A 34 7.73 -7.78 5.69
C ASP A 34 7.93 -6.27 5.61
N MET A 35 7.06 -5.60 4.89
CA MET A 35 7.05 -4.14 4.76
C MET A 35 6.15 -3.52 5.81
N ASP A 36 6.61 -2.43 6.41
CA ASP A 36 5.89 -1.64 7.42
C ASP A 36 5.68 -0.19 6.97
N VAL A 37 6.56 0.34 6.10
CA VAL A 37 6.56 1.74 5.68
C VAL A 37 6.90 1.87 4.20
N PHE A 38 6.31 2.86 3.56
CA PHE A 38 6.62 3.31 2.20
C PHE A 38 7.32 4.66 2.26
N ILE A 39 8.45 4.74 1.59
CA ILE A 39 9.29 5.93 1.47
C ILE A 39 8.97 6.54 0.12
N ILE A 40 8.46 7.78 0.13
CA ILE A 40 7.92 8.42 -1.06
C ILE A 40 8.94 9.40 -1.64
N ASP A 41 9.32 9.17 -2.91
CA ASP A 41 10.16 10.11 -3.67
C ASP A 41 11.47 10.50 -2.94
N CYS A 42 12.16 9.48 -2.38
CA CYS A 42 13.47 9.62 -1.76
C CYS A 42 14.54 8.90 -2.58
N PHE A 43 14.47 7.58 -2.65
CA PHE A 43 15.38 6.76 -3.45
C PHE A 43 14.89 6.64 -4.89
N ASN A 44 13.58 6.53 -5.05
CA ASN A 44 12.88 6.40 -6.32
C ASN A 44 11.43 6.85 -6.14
N ASP A 45 10.54 6.57 -7.10
CA ASP A 45 9.11 6.93 -7.02
C ASP A 45 8.49 6.46 -5.70
N VAL A 46 8.74 5.19 -5.34
CA VAL A 46 8.33 4.58 -4.07
C VAL A 46 9.36 3.53 -3.66
N SER A 47 9.71 3.50 -2.38
CA SER A 47 10.45 2.37 -1.83
C SER A 47 9.69 1.78 -0.64
N GLY A 48 9.56 0.45 -0.60
CA GLY A 48 9.07 -0.26 0.57
C GLY A 48 10.21 -0.49 1.56
N ALA A 49 9.90 -0.50 2.86
CA ALA A 49 10.86 -0.87 3.89
C ALA A 49 10.20 -1.60 5.06
N ASN A 50 10.97 -2.43 5.75
CA ASN A 50 10.58 -2.93 7.06
C ASN A 50 10.73 -1.81 8.10
N ARG A 51 10.28 -2.07 9.33
CA ARG A 51 10.22 -1.07 10.39
C ARG A 51 11.55 -0.38 10.70
N ASP A 52 12.65 -1.13 10.62
CA ASP A 52 13.99 -0.65 10.97
C ASP A 52 14.77 -0.14 9.73
N VAL A 53 14.14 -0.16 8.56
CA VAL A 53 14.70 0.26 7.26
C VAL A 53 16.05 -0.42 6.96
N ASN A 54 16.16 -1.69 7.31
CA ASN A 54 17.32 -2.52 6.96
C ASN A 54 17.04 -3.54 5.84
N ARG A 55 15.80 -3.59 5.36
CA ARG A 55 15.35 -4.30 4.15
C ARG A 55 14.58 -3.32 3.29
N LEU A 56 14.98 -3.18 2.04
CA LEU A 56 14.45 -2.17 1.12
C LEU A 56 14.02 -2.80 -0.20
N TRP A 57 12.86 -2.36 -0.69
CA TRP A 57 12.30 -2.66 -2.02
C TRP A 57 12.26 -1.37 -2.83
N ASP A 58 13.07 -1.28 -3.87
CA ASP A 58 13.14 -0.09 -4.72
C ASP A 58 12.20 -0.23 -5.92
N VAL A 59 11.33 0.76 -6.15
CA VAL A 59 10.33 0.70 -7.22
C VAL A 59 10.37 1.96 -8.06
N GLN A 60 10.68 1.78 -9.34
CA GLN A 60 10.44 2.76 -10.39
C GLN A 60 9.12 2.43 -11.09
N SER A 61 8.25 3.40 -11.24
CA SER A 61 6.99 3.26 -11.98
C SER A 61 7.02 3.99 -13.32
N LYS A 62 6.32 3.46 -14.31
CA LYS A 62 6.19 4.12 -15.62
C LYS A 62 4.74 4.08 -16.12
N GLY A 63 4.04 5.20 -15.95
CA GLY A 63 2.63 5.39 -16.34
C GLY A 63 2.45 5.83 -17.80
N VAL A 64 3.14 5.19 -18.75
CA VAL A 64 3.04 5.49 -20.19
C VAL A 64 2.15 4.48 -20.92
N LYS A 65 1.62 4.83 -22.10
CA LYS A 65 0.74 3.92 -22.87
C LYS A 65 1.44 2.66 -23.36
N SER A 66 2.73 2.74 -23.68
CA SER A 66 3.53 1.60 -24.13
C SER A 66 5.01 1.87 -23.92
N LEU A 67 5.75 0.82 -23.63
CA LEU A 67 7.20 0.81 -23.56
C LEU A 67 7.76 -0.10 -24.65
N ASN A 68 8.81 0.38 -25.33
CA ASN A 68 9.64 -0.48 -26.16
C ASN A 68 10.91 -0.90 -25.36
N PRO A 69 11.64 -1.94 -25.81
CA PRO A 69 12.78 -2.46 -25.06
C PRO A 69 13.85 -1.41 -24.72
N LYS A 70 14.16 -0.47 -25.62
CA LYS A 70 15.10 0.63 -25.34
C LYS A 70 14.58 1.55 -24.21
N LYS A 71 13.28 1.91 -24.26
CA LYS A 71 12.64 2.73 -23.24
C LYS A 71 12.53 2.03 -21.89
N ILE A 72 12.39 0.69 -21.88
CA ILE A 72 12.49 -0.11 -20.66
C ILE A 72 13.87 0.09 -20.03
N GLY A 73 14.95 -0.05 -20.84
CA GLY A 73 16.31 0.19 -20.36
C GLY A 73 16.51 1.61 -19.81
N GLU A 74 16.05 2.64 -20.53
CA GLU A 74 16.09 4.02 -20.06
C GLU A 74 15.36 4.22 -18.71
N ALA A 75 14.23 3.51 -18.52
CA ALA A 75 13.45 3.58 -17.27
C ALA A 75 14.14 2.92 -16.07
N LEU A 76 15.09 2.02 -16.29
CA LEU A 76 15.84 1.32 -15.24
C LEU A 76 16.98 2.16 -14.62
N VAL A 77 17.31 3.32 -15.18
CA VAL A 77 18.53 4.05 -14.81
C VAL A 77 18.59 4.44 -13.34
N THR A 78 17.47 4.87 -12.73
CA THR A 78 17.43 5.23 -11.30
C THR A 78 17.62 4.00 -10.42
N LEU A 79 16.97 2.89 -10.77
CA LEU A 79 17.17 1.60 -10.08
C LEU A 79 18.63 1.13 -10.17
N PHE A 80 19.27 1.32 -11.33
CA PHE A 80 20.68 0.99 -11.51
C PHE A 80 21.61 1.91 -10.71
N GLN A 81 21.31 3.22 -10.64
CA GLN A 81 22.04 4.14 -9.78
C GLN A 81 21.95 3.75 -8.31
N ASN A 82 20.79 3.29 -7.86
CA ASN A 82 20.61 2.77 -6.52
C ASN A 82 21.37 1.44 -6.30
N TYR A 83 21.38 0.54 -7.30
CA TYR A 83 22.13 -0.71 -7.25
C TYR A 83 23.64 -0.50 -7.03
N ILE A 84 24.25 0.50 -7.66
CA ILE A 84 25.66 0.80 -7.51
C ILE A 84 25.96 1.78 -6.37
N SER A 85 24.96 2.22 -5.61
CA SER A 85 25.11 3.13 -4.48
C SER A 85 25.57 2.40 -3.20
N ASP A 86 25.86 3.17 -2.16
CA ASP A 86 26.17 2.63 -0.82
C ASP A 86 24.92 2.13 -0.06
N ILE A 87 23.72 2.27 -0.62
CA ILE A 87 22.47 1.80 -0.01
C ILE A 87 22.11 0.42 -0.58
N GLU A 88 21.96 -0.55 0.29
CA GLU A 88 21.57 -1.92 -0.11
C GLU A 88 20.07 -2.05 -0.26
N PHE A 89 19.61 -2.54 -1.41
CA PHE A 89 18.22 -2.90 -1.68
C PHE A 89 18.14 -4.41 -1.96
N GLU A 90 17.12 -5.07 -1.42
CA GLU A 90 16.88 -6.50 -1.69
C GLU A 90 16.21 -6.71 -3.05
N HIS A 91 15.38 -5.75 -3.49
CA HIS A 91 14.58 -5.86 -4.70
C HIS A 91 14.63 -4.58 -5.52
N TYR A 92 14.77 -4.72 -6.83
CA TYR A 92 14.73 -3.64 -7.82
C TYR A 92 13.57 -3.90 -8.76
N ILE A 93 12.52 -3.10 -8.69
CA ILE A 93 11.24 -3.37 -9.35
C ILE A 93 10.93 -2.28 -10.37
N LEU A 94 10.72 -2.67 -11.63
CA LEU A 94 10.12 -1.81 -12.63
C LEU A 94 8.63 -2.13 -12.77
N PHE A 95 7.80 -1.22 -12.28
CA PHE A 95 6.34 -1.31 -12.36
C PHE A 95 5.86 -0.56 -13.62
N MET A 96 5.23 -1.28 -14.57
CA MET A 96 5.02 -0.77 -15.92
C MET A 96 3.72 -1.28 -16.55
N PRO A 97 3.23 -0.64 -17.65
CA PRO A 97 2.06 -1.12 -18.40
C PRO A 97 2.33 -2.44 -19.12
N LYS A 98 1.26 -3.07 -19.60
CA LYS A 98 1.36 -4.28 -20.44
C LYS A 98 2.24 -4.03 -21.65
N LEU A 99 3.16 -4.95 -21.90
CA LEU A 99 4.07 -4.92 -23.03
C LEU A 99 3.44 -5.57 -24.27
N LYS A 100 4.06 -5.32 -25.43
CA LYS A 100 3.68 -6.04 -26.65
C LYS A 100 4.17 -7.50 -26.56
N GLU A 101 3.32 -8.43 -26.92
CA GLU A 101 3.56 -9.88 -26.92
C GLU A 101 4.85 -10.28 -27.66
N MET A 102 5.15 -9.55 -28.73
CA MET A 102 6.37 -9.81 -29.53
C MET A 102 7.67 -9.67 -28.73
N TYR A 103 7.67 -8.98 -27.58
CA TYR A 103 8.88 -8.78 -26.75
C TYR A 103 9.12 -9.92 -25.76
N LEU A 104 8.08 -10.67 -25.41
CA LEU A 104 8.08 -11.64 -24.32
C LEU A 104 8.10 -13.09 -24.85
N ASN A 105 8.67 -13.98 -24.04
CA ASN A 105 8.58 -15.41 -24.25
C ASN A 105 7.22 -15.97 -23.78
N ASP A 106 6.72 -15.42 -22.65
CA ASP A 106 5.42 -15.74 -22.06
C ASP A 106 4.70 -14.41 -21.74
N GLU A 107 3.64 -14.11 -22.49
CA GLU A 107 2.87 -12.87 -22.39
C GLU A 107 1.87 -12.82 -21.22
N ASP A 108 1.56 -13.99 -20.66
CA ASP A 108 0.61 -14.10 -19.53
C ASP A 108 1.27 -13.84 -18.19
N ARG A 109 2.60 -13.80 -18.13
CA ARG A 109 3.31 -13.45 -16.91
C ARG A 109 3.16 -11.97 -16.58
N THR A 110 2.58 -11.68 -15.43
CA THR A 110 2.49 -10.32 -14.89
C THR A 110 3.63 -9.93 -13.96
N TYR A 111 4.42 -10.93 -13.54
CA TYR A 111 5.65 -10.80 -12.75
C TYR A 111 6.72 -11.71 -13.36
N PHE A 112 7.88 -11.14 -13.69
CA PHE A 112 8.97 -11.87 -14.32
C PHE A 112 10.31 -11.14 -14.18
N GLN A 113 11.40 -11.83 -14.49
CA GLN A 113 12.75 -11.28 -14.61
C GLN A 113 13.16 -11.15 -16.07
N VAL A 114 14.39 -10.75 -16.33
CA VAL A 114 14.91 -10.49 -17.68
C VAL A 114 14.80 -11.70 -18.62
N ASP A 115 14.74 -12.91 -18.08
CA ASP A 115 14.61 -14.19 -18.82
C ASP A 115 13.31 -14.32 -19.61
N ASN A 116 12.27 -13.58 -19.25
CA ASN A 116 11.02 -13.57 -20.01
C ASN A 116 11.06 -12.69 -21.27
N PHE A 117 12.07 -11.85 -21.43
CA PHE A 117 12.27 -11.16 -22.69
C PHE A 117 12.94 -12.08 -23.72
N LYS A 118 12.51 -11.99 -25.00
CA LYS A 118 13.22 -12.65 -26.08
C LYS A 118 14.62 -12.08 -26.23
N LEU A 119 15.60 -12.94 -26.50
CA LEU A 119 17.02 -12.63 -26.43
C LEU A 119 17.40 -11.34 -27.19
N GLN A 120 16.86 -11.17 -28.42
CA GLN A 120 17.09 -9.99 -29.26
C GLN A 120 16.66 -8.65 -28.65
N TYR A 121 15.85 -8.65 -27.58
CA TYR A 121 15.37 -7.45 -26.90
C TYR A 121 16.12 -7.16 -25.62
N ILE A 122 16.78 -8.16 -25.02
CA ILE A 122 17.61 -7.98 -23.83
C ILE A 122 18.77 -7.00 -24.13
N ASP A 123 19.42 -7.17 -25.27
CA ASP A 123 20.51 -6.26 -25.69
C ASP A 123 20.00 -4.82 -25.88
N LYS A 124 18.78 -4.65 -26.40
CA LYS A 124 18.18 -3.33 -26.55
C LYS A 124 17.85 -2.68 -25.21
N ILE A 125 17.40 -3.47 -24.22
CA ILE A 125 17.17 -3.01 -22.83
C ILE A 125 18.51 -2.57 -22.24
N LYS A 126 19.53 -3.42 -22.32
CA LYS A 126 20.87 -3.13 -21.81
C LYS A 126 21.45 -1.86 -22.44
N GLN A 127 21.34 -1.73 -23.77
CA GLN A 127 21.79 -0.54 -24.48
C GLN A 127 21.04 0.73 -24.04
N GLY A 128 19.71 0.63 -23.86
CA GLY A 128 18.90 1.75 -23.36
C GLY A 128 19.34 2.21 -21.98
N LEU A 129 19.60 1.28 -21.05
CA LEU A 129 20.10 1.56 -19.73
C LEU A 129 21.49 2.20 -19.78
N LYS A 130 22.42 1.60 -20.53
CA LYS A 130 23.80 2.11 -20.68
C LYS A 130 23.81 3.55 -21.21
N CYS A 131 23.11 3.81 -22.32
CA CYS A 131 23.04 5.15 -22.92
C CYS A 131 22.42 6.20 -21.97
N GLU A 132 21.37 5.83 -21.23
CA GLU A 132 20.74 6.78 -20.29
C GLU A 132 21.62 7.03 -19.07
N TYR A 133 22.33 6.02 -18.57
CA TYR A 133 23.28 6.18 -17.49
C TYR A 133 24.45 7.09 -17.88
N GLU A 134 25.05 6.88 -19.06
CA GLU A 134 26.11 7.73 -19.62
C GLU A 134 25.64 9.18 -19.78
N ARG A 135 24.42 9.35 -20.29
CA ARG A 135 23.81 10.69 -20.44
C ARG A 135 23.67 11.44 -19.11
N ARG A 136 23.30 10.73 -18.03
CA ARG A 136 23.08 11.36 -16.71
C ARG A 136 24.38 11.61 -15.95
N ASN A 137 25.32 10.68 -16.02
CA ASN A 137 26.49 10.69 -15.15
C ASN A 137 27.77 11.08 -15.85
N SER A 138 27.78 11.20 -17.19
CA SER A 138 28.99 11.43 -18.00
C SER A 138 30.09 10.38 -17.77
N LEU A 139 29.70 9.17 -17.36
CA LEU A 139 30.58 8.05 -17.06
C LEU A 139 30.00 6.78 -17.70
N GLU A 140 30.87 5.90 -18.18
CA GLU A 140 30.50 4.60 -18.69
C GLU A 140 30.27 3.62 -17.53
N PRO A 141 29.10 2.91 -17.47
CA PRO A 141 28.86 1.93 -16.43
C PRO A 141 29.69 0.66 -16.68
N SER A 142 30.00 -0.06 -15.61
CA SER A 142 30.64 -1.38 -15.70
C SER A 142 29.71 -2.36 -16.43
N GLU A 143 30.22 -3.05 -17.43
CA GLU A 143 29.47 -4.06 -18.18
C GLU A 143 29.04 -5.23 -17.26
N THR A 144 29.89 -5.59 -16.31
CA THR A 144 29.57 -6.64 -15.31
C THR A 144 28.40 -6.21 -14.42
N ASP A 145 28.40 -4.96 -13.96
CA ASP A 145 27.32 -4.44 -13.11
C ASP A 145 26.01 -4.33 -13.87
N LEU A 146 26.04 -3.93 -15.15
CA LEU A 146 24.85 -3.91 -16.02
C LEU A 146 24.22 -5.29 -16.16
N VAL A 147 25.03 -6.32 -16.39
CA VAL A 147 24.54 -7.70 -16.56
C VAL A 147 23.97 -8.23 -15.24
N HIS A 148 24.69 -8.08 -14.12
CA HIS A 148 24.21 -8.54 -12.81
C HIS A 148 22.95 -7.81 -12.40
N PHE A 149 22.90 -6.50 -12.55
CA PHE A 149 21.71 -5.71 -12.23
C PHE A 149 20.47 -6.18 -13.02
N LEU A 150 20.61 -6.37 -14.34
CA LEU A 150 19.49 -6.82 -15.17
C LEU A 150 18.94 -8.19 -14.75
N GLN A 151 19.78 -9.07 -14.21
CA GLN A 151 19.36 -10.35 -13.65
C GLN A 151 18.58 -10.21 -12.34
N MET A 152 18.83 -9.14 -11.57
CA MET A 152 18.14 -8.87 -10.32
C MET A 152 16.82 -8.12 -10.50
N VAL A 153 16.63 -7.43 -11.63
CA VAL A 153 15.43 -6.62 -11.86
C VAL A 153 14.19 -7.50 -11.98
N GLU A 154 13.17 -7.10 -11.23
CA GLU A 154 11.82 -7.63 -11.29
C GLU A 154 10.94 -6.72 -12.14
N PHE A 155 10.30 -7.27 -13.14
CA PHE A 155 9.36 -6.56 -14.01
C PHE A 155 7.94 -6.90 -13.58
N VAL A 156 7.13 -5.88 -13.31
CA VAL A 156 5.75 -6.03 -12.86
C VAL A 156 4.81 -5.31 -13.81
N ILE A 157 3.89 -6.07 -14.39
CA ILE A 157 2.83 -5.50 -15.23
C ILE A 157 1.72 -4.98 -14.32
N ALA A 158 1.46 -3.68 -14.39
CA ALA A 158 0.40 -3.02 -13.64
C ALA A 158 -0.98 -3.51 -14.10
N GLU A 159 -1.85 -3.80 -13.15
CA GLU A 159 -3.27 -3.96 -13.46
C GLU A 159 -3.89 -2.61 -13.83
N GLU A 160 -4.81 -2.59 -14.81
CA GLU A 160 -5.44 -1.34 -15.26
C GLU A 160 -6.37 -0.76 -14.19
N GLN A 161 -7.13 -1.63 -13.50
CA GLN A 161 -8.17 -1.22 -12.55
C GLN A 161 -7.58 -0.93 -11.16
N LYS A 162 -7.67 0.33 -10.72
CA LYS A 162 -7.19 0.77 -9.40
C LYS A 162 -7.97 0.13 -8.23
N GLN A 163 -9.24 -0.19 -8.41
CA GLN A 163 -10.09 -0.83 -7.40
C GLN A 163 -9.56 -2.20 -6.95
N LYS A 164 -8.91 -2.95 -7.85
CA LYS A 164 -8.34 -4.27 -7.52
C LYS A 164 -7.26 -4.19 -6.44
N TYR A 165 -6.46 -3.12 -6.44
CA TYR A 165 -5.44 -2.91 -5.40
C TYR A 165 -6.09 -2.71 -4.03
N ILE A 166 -7.15 -1.92 -3.93
CA ILE A 166 -7.87 -1.69 -2.67
C ILE A 166 -8.55 -2.98 -2.20
N LYS A 167 -9.20 -3.73 -3.10
CA LYS A 167 -9.81 -5.04 -2.77
C LYS A 167 -8.78 -6.04 -2.23
N ARG A 168 -7.54 -6.01 -2.71
CA ARG A 168 -6.46 -6.87 -2.19
C ARG A 168 -5.98 -6.46 -0.80
N ILE A 169 -5.92 -5.15 -0.52
CA ILE A 169 -5.55 -4.64 0.80
C ILE A 169 -6.54 -5.10 1.87
N THR A 170 -7.83 -4.94 1.61
CA THR A 170 -8.92 -5.27 2.54
C THR A 170 -9.24 -6.77 2.55
N SER A 171 -8.72 -7.54 1.60
CA SER A 171 -9.08 -8.96 1.41
C SER A 171 -10.60 -9.18 1.31
N PHE A 172 -11.35 -8.18 0.87
CA PHE A 172 -12.79 -8.28 0.69
C PHE A 172 -13.12 -9.22 -0.47
N ARG A 173 -14.03 -10.15 -0.23
CA ARG A 173 -14.55 -11.03 -1.28
C ARG A 173 -15.54 -10.25 -2.15
N SER A 174 -15.68 -10.65 -3.39
CA SER A 174 -16.60 -10.07 -4.39
C SER A 174 -18.08 -10.03 -4.00
N SER A 175 -18.47 -10.72 -2.89
CA SER A 175 -19.82 -10.70 -2.35
C SER A 175 -20.21 -9.41 -1.63
N LEU A 176 -19.25 -8.56 -1.27
CA LEU A 176 -19.54 -7.25 -0.71
C LEU A 176 -19.90 -6.29 -1.86
N ARG A 177 -21.14 -5.84 -1.87
CA ARG A 177 -21.71 -4.92 -2.88
C ARG A 177 -21.26 -3.46 -2.67
N LEU A 178 -20.01 -3.22 -2.30
CA LEU A 178 -19.46 -1.87 -2.33
C LEU A 178 -19.27 -1.47 -3.79
N GLU A 179 -19.78 -0.31 -4.16
CA GLU A 179 -19.68 0.21 -5.52
C GLU A 179 -18.23 0.48 -5.92
N GLU A 180 -17.93 0.40 -7.21
CA GLU A 180 -16.57 0.69 -7.71
C GLU A 180 -16.11 2.11 -7.35
N ALA A 181 -17.04 3.07 -7.38
CA ALA A 181 -16.80 4.46 -6.99
C ALA A 181 -16.25 4.59 -5.55
N PHE A 182 -16.69 3.72 -4.64
CA PHE A 182 -16.19 3.68 -3.28
C PHE A 182 -14.70 3.29 -3.20
N TYR A 183 -14.32 2.24 -3.94
CA TYR A 183 -12.90 1.84 -4.03
C TYR A 183 -12.05 2.89 -4.71
N ASP A 184 -12.61 3.60 -5.70
CA ASP A 184 -11.95 4.74 -6.36
C ASP A 184 -11.68 5.87 -5.37
N ALA A 185 -12.64 6.20 -4.53
CA ALA A 185 -12.48 7.23 -3.51
C ALA A 185 -11.36 6.89 -2.51
N ILE A 186 -11.30 5.63 -2.03
CA ILE A 186 -10.20 5.18 -1.15
C ILE A 186 -8.85 5.29 -1.86
N PHE A 187 -8.78 4.87 -3.12
CA PHE A 187 -7.55 4.97 -3.90
C PHE A 187 -7.09 6.43 -4.03
N ASP A 188 -8.03 7.33 -4.31
CA ASP A 188 -7.74 8.75 -4.49
C ASP A 188 -7.34 9.42 -3.17
N ASP A 189 -7.91 9.02 -2.03
CA ASP A 189 -7.48 9.47 -0.70
C ASP A 189 -6.02 9.06 -0.42
N ILE A 190 -5.66 7.80 -0.72
CA ILE A 190 -4.28 7.31 -0.56
C ILE A 190 -3.33 8.06 -1.50
N ARG A 191 -3.73 8.29 -2.75
CA ARG A 191 -2.96 9.08 -3.73
C ARG A 191 -2.72 10.50 -3.25
N ASN A 192 -3.74 11.13 -2.65
CA ASN A 192 -3.62 12.47 -2.09
C ASN A 192 -2.60 12.52 -0.95
N GLN A 193 -2.62 11.55 -0.03
CA GLN A 193 -1.59 11.44 1.02
C GLN A 193 -0.19 11.30 0.43
N GLN A 194 -0.01 10.42 -0.55
CA GLN A 194 1.26 10.26 -1.25
C GLN A 194 1.70 11.57 -1.93
N THR A 195 0.79 12.30 -2.56
CA THR A 195 1.07 13.57 -3.23
C THR A 195 1.53 14.64 -2.24
N ILE A 196 0.90 14.73 -1.06
CA ILE A 196 1.32 15.65 0.01
C ILE A 196 2.77 15.35 0.44
N LEU A 197 3.13 14.08 0.60
CA LEU A 197 4.49 13.70 0.97
C LEU A 197 5.52 14.06 -0.11
N LYS A 198 5.15 14.00 -1.38
CA LYS A 198 6.02 14.42 -2.50
C LYS A 198 6.39 15.89 -2.47
N THR A 199 5.51 16.76 -1.97
CA THR A 199 5.78 18.21 -1.91
C THR A 199 6.91 18.58 -0.94
N LYS A 200 7.28 17.66 -0.03
CA LYS A 200 8.38 17.88 0.91
C LYS A 200 9.72 17.81 0.17
N ASN A 201 10.45 18.91 0.13
CA ASN A 201 11.73 18.97 -0.54
C ASN A 201 12.87 18.42 0.32
N ILE A 202 13.59 17.45 -0.20
CA ILE A 202 14.81 16.87 0.41
C ILE A 202 16.00 16.90 -0.56
N ASP A 203 15.88 17.62 -1.67
CA ASP A 203 16.92 17.70 -2.68
C ASP A 203 18.24 18.22 -2.10
N GLY A 204 19.33 17.53 -2.41
CA GLY A 204 20.67 17.86 -1.90
C GLY A 204 20.97 17.32 -0.49
N TYR A 205 20.00 16.83 0.27
CA TYR A 205 20.29 16.18 1.55
C TYR A 205 21.05 14.87 1.35
N GLN A 206 21.87 14.53 2.33
CA GLN A 206 22.74 13.35 2.30
C GLN A 206 22.47 12.45 3.48
N ILE A 207 22.57 11.13 3.25
CA ILE A 207 22.47 10.10 4.27
C ILE A 207 23.66 9.14 4.18
N MET A 208 24.04 8.58 5.32
CA MET A 208 25.10 7.57 5.42
C MET A 208 24.56 6.15 5.37
N ASN A 209 23.31 5.96 5.81
CA ASN A 209 22.62 4.67 5.79
C ASN A 209 21.13 4.89 5.55
N ALA A 210 20.45 3.83 5.13
CA ALA A 210 19.04 3.90 4.76
C ALA A 210 18.11 4.31 5.91
N ALA A 211 18.41 3.92 7.16
CA ALA A 211 17.56 4.22 8.32
C ALA A 211 17.46 5.73 8.61
N GLU A 212 18.41 6.52 8.13
CA GLU A 212 18.35 7.98 8.29
C GLU A 212 17.16 8.61 7.55
N VAL A 213 16.59 7.92 6.57
CA VAL A 213 15.37 8.38 5.89
C VAL A 213 14.19 8.56 6.83
N LEU A 214 14.17 7.86 7.98
CA LEU A 214 13.15 8.01 9.01
C LEU A 214 13.08 9.42 9.63
N ARG A 215 14.10 10.25 9.42
CA ARG A 215 14.13 11.65 9.88
C ARG A 215 13.34 12.60 8.98
N TYR A 216 12.99 12.15 7.77
CA TYR A 216 12.31 13.00 6.80
C TYR A 216 10.80 12.70 6.77
N GLU A 217 10.02 13.73 6.55
CA GLU A 217 8.54 13.64 6.46
C GLU A 217 8.09 13.12 5.08
N LYS A 218 8.68 12.01 4.62
CA LYS A 218 8.36 11.36 3.34
C LYS A 218 7.93 9.90 3.53
N LEU A 219 7.38 9.60 4.68
CA LEU A 219 7.02 8.26 5.08
C LEU A 219 5.49 8.09 5.11
N LEU A 220 5.01 7.01 4.56
CA LEU A 220 3.62 6.57 4.69
C LEU A 220 3.61 5.17 5.29
N TRP A 221 3.15 5.07 6.55
CA TRP A 221 3.12 3.81 7.25
C TRP A 221 1.93 2.97 6.83
N LYS A 222 2.12 1.67 6.78
CA LYS A 222 1.05 0.70 6.49
C LYS A 222 -0.17 0.88 7.39
N LYS A 223 0.05 1.11 8.68
CA LYS A 223 -1.00 1.39 9.66
C LYS A 223 -1.82 2.65 9.34
N GLU A 224 -1.21 3.67 8.74
CA GLU A 224 -1.89 4.90 8.33
C GLU A 224 -2.82 4.64 7.14
N ILE A 225 -2.37 3.82 6.20
CA ILE A 225 -3.22 3.37 5.08
C ILE A 225 -4.38 2.51 5.60
N ASP A 226 -4.13 1.56 6.51
CA ASP A 226 -5.19 0.75 7.11
C ASP A 226 -6.21 1.61 7.88
N ALA A 227 -5.74 2.60 8.66
CA ALA A 227 -6.61 3.54 9.36
C ALA A 227 -7.45 4.38 8.38
N LEU A 228 -6.84 4.90 7.31
CA LEU A 228 -7.55 5.63 6.27
C LEU A 228 -8.64 4.78 5.63
N VAL A 229 -8.32 3.54 5.27
CA VAL A 229 -9.28 2.62 4.64
C VAL A 229 -10.44 2.31 5.57
N ILE A 230 -10.19 1.95 6.84
CA ILE A 230 -11.27 1.63 7.79
C ILE A 230 -12.12 2.86 8.11
N ASN A 231 -11.51 4.02 8.31
CA ASN A 231 -12.22 5.27 8.59
C ASN A 231 -13.12 5.67 7.40
N ARG A 232 -12.65 5.46 6.16
CA ARG A 232 -13.47 5.71 4.97
C ARG A 232 -14.67 4.77 4.89
N ILE A 233 -14.50 3.48 5.25
CA ILE A 233 -15.59 2.52 5.27
C ILE A 233 -16.63 2.85 6.35
N LEU A 234 -16.17 3.36 7.49
CA LEU A 234 -17.05 3.69 8.62
C LEU A 234 -17.63 5.11 8.56
N GLY A 235 -17.15 5.96 7.64
CA GLY A 235 -17.54 7.37 7.58
C GLY A 235 -17.08 8.19 8.79
N MET A 236 -16.22 7.63 9.67
CA MET A 236 -15.77 8.25 10.91
C MET A 236 -14.32 7.91 11.23
N ASP A 237 -13.68 8.72 12.08
CA ASP A 237 -12.37 8.39 12.64
C ASP A 237 -12.52 7.41 13.82
N LEU A 238 -12.33 6.12 13.53
CA LEU A 238 -12.49 5.03 14.48
C LEU A 238 -11.58 5.15 15.71
N PHE A 239 -10.43 5.81 15.56
CA PHE A 239 -9.40 5.92 16.59
C PHE A 239 -9.38 7.29 17.30
N ASN A 240 -10.36 8.15 17.02
CA ASN A 240 -10.50 9.41 17.72
C ASN A 240 -11.06 9.18 19.12
N SER A 241 -10.23 9.42 20.14
CA SER A 241 -10.59 9.20 21.56
C SER A 241 -11.74 10.09 22.08
N ARG A 242 -12.09 11.14 21.31
CA ARG A 242 -13.18 12.08 21.67
C ARG A 242 -14.51 11.69 21.05
N TYR A 243 -14.54 10.68 20.22
CA TYR A 243 -15.72 10.26 19.49
C TYR A 243 -16.03 8.78 19.73
N ALA A 244 -17.29 8.48 19.96
CA ALA A 244 -17.78 7.11 19.97
C ALA A 244 -19.13 7.06 19.26
N PRO A 245 -19.47 5.95 18.57
CA PRO A 245 -20.77 5.80 17.90
C PRO A 245 -21.94 5.98 18.86
N ASN A 246 -22.98 6.73 18.43
CA ASN A 246 -24.16 7.00 19.28
C ASN A 246 -24.80 5.72 19.78
N SER A 247 -24.98 4.72 18.92
CA SER A 247 -25.55 3.43 19.32
C SER A 247 -24.67 2.67 20.34
N PHE A 248 -23.36 2.94 20.39
CA PHE A 248 -22.50 2.40 21.44
C PHE A 248 -22.62 3.20 22.75
N ILE A 249 -22.77 4.53 22.66
CA ILE A 249 -23.02 5.37 23.84
C ILE A 249 -24.30 4.91 24.57
N ASP A 250 -25.35 4.58 23.81
CA ASP A 250 -26.60 4.03 24.37
C ASP A 250 -26.37 2.72 25.13
N GLU A 251 -25.51 1.83 24.62
CA GLU A 251 -25.16 0.55 25.26
C GLU A 251 -24.40 0.71 26.59
N ILE A 252 -23.69 1.80 26.78
CA ILE A 252 -22.91 2.08 28.00
C ILE A 252 -23.49 3.23 28.82
N ALA A 253 -24.71 3.70 28.52
CA ALA A 253 -25.32 4.90 29.11
C ALA A 253 -25.49 4.84 30.63
N LEU A 254 -25.61 3.64 31.20
CA LEU A 254 -25.78 3.45 32.66
C LEU A 254 -24.47 3.54 33.47
N LEU A 255 -23.31 3.62 32.79
CA LEU A 255 -22.00 3.71 33.43
C LEU A 255 -21.62 5.16 33.70
N ASP A 256 -20.71 5.38 34.67
CA ASP A 256 -20.13 6.69 34.93
C ASP A 256 -19.31 7.20 33.74
N VAL A 257 -19.14 8.53 33.68
CA VAL A 257 -18.47 9.18 32.51
C VAL A 257 -17.01 8.73 32.37
N GLU A 258 -16.29 8.49 33.48
CA GLU A 258 -14.92 7.99 33.44
C GLU A 258 -14.88 6.56 32.94
N ASP A 259 -15.72 5.67 33.45
CA ASP A 259 -15.83 4.28 33.01
C ASP A 259 -16.18 4.17 31.52
N ARG A 260 -17.03 5.09 31.01
CA ARG A 260 -17.37 5.13 29.56
C ARG A 260 -16.14 5.44 28.73
N LYS A 261 -15.32 6.41 29.14
CA LYS A 261 -14.08 6.78 28.41
C LYS A 261 -13.10 5.63 28.38
N ASP A 262 -12.89 4.96 29.51
CA ASP A 262 -11.97 3.83 29.61
C ASP A 262 -12.43 2.68 28.69
N ILE A 263 -13.74 2.36 28.69
CA ILE A 263 -14.29 1.34 27.81
C ILE A 263 -14.11 1.69 26.33
N ILE A 264 -14.35 2.93 25.94
CA ILE A 264 -14.13 3.37 24.54
C ILE A 264 -12.66 3.22 24.16
N GLN A 265 -11.73 3.65 25.01
CA GLN A 265 -10.30 3.52 24.77
C GLN A 265 -9.87 2.05 24.70
N ASP A 266 -10.40 1.19 25.55
CA ASP A 266 -10.14 -0.26 25.50
C ASP A 266 -10.63 -0.86 24.20
N CYS A 267 -11.83 -0.51 23.75
CA CYS A 267 -12.37 -0.98 22.45
C CYS A 267 -11.49 -0.53 21.28
N GLN A 268 -11.11 0.75 21.24
CA GLN A 268 -10.22 1.31 20.22
C GLN A 268 -8.84 0.63 20.27
N SER A 269 -8.30 0.40 21.46
CA SER A 269 -7.02 -0.29 21.67
C SER A 269 -7.05 -1.73 21.17
N ASP A 270 -8.10 -2.49 21.47
CA ASP A 270 -8.25 -3.88 21.00
C ASP A 270 -8.31 -3.94 19.49
N ILE A 271 -9.07 -3.03 18.86
CA ILE A 271 -9.18 -2.94 17.41
C ILE A 271 -7.83 -2.53 16.80
N ALA A 272 -7.17 -1.53 17.36
CA ALA A 272 -5.86 -1.07 16.90
C ALA A 272 -4.79 -2.16 17.00
N LYS A 273 -4.73 -2.89 18.14
CA LYS A 273 -3.81 -4.02 18.33
C LYS A 273 -4.02 -5.10 17.27
N LEU A 274 -5.26 -5.36 16.86
CA LEU A 274 -5.54 -6.38 15.85
C LEU A 274 -5.26 -5.87 14.43
N LEU A 275 -5.71 -4.66 14.10
CA LEU A 275 -5.59 -4.09 12.76
C LEU A 275 -4.15 -3.75 12.39
N PHE A 276 -3.39 -3.19 13.34
CA PHE A 276 -2.03 -2.72 13.09
C PHE A 276 -0.93 -3.76 13.40
N ASP A 277 -1.32 -4.93 13.92
CA ASP A 277 -0.40 -6.05 14.08
C ASP A 277 -0.18 -6.79 12.75
N LYS A 278 1.06 -7.12 12.46
CA LYS A 278 1.49 -7.80 11.23
C LYS A 278 0.72 -9.10 10.96
N ASN A 279 0.44 -9.88 12.00
CA ASN A 279 -0.26 -11.16 11.91
C ASN A 279 -1.78 -10.99 12.11
N GLY A 280 -2.18 -10.00 12.92
CA GLY A 280 -3.56 -9.68 13.24
C GLY A 280 -4.34 -9.05 12.08
N ARG A 281 -3.66 -8.26 11.25
CA ARG A 281 -4.25 -7.51 10.14
C ARG A 281 -5.14 -8.35 9.21
N CYS A 282 -4.66 -9.48 8.74
CA CYS A 282 -5.46 -10.37 7.88
C CYS A 282 -6.67 -10.96 8.60
N ILE A 283 -6.55 -11.20 9.91
CA ILE A 283 -7.62 -11.71 10.76
C ILE A 283 -8.69 -10.62 10.92
N PHE A 284 -8.26 -9.37 11.17
CA PHE A 284 -9.16 -8.20 11.27
C PHE A 284 -9.98 -8.03 9.99
N TRP A 285 -9.34 -7.90 8.83
CA TRP A 285 -10.04 -7.66 7.57
C TRP A 285 -11.00 -8.80 7.19
N ARG A 286 -10.64 -10.05 7.52
CA ARG A 286 -11.53 -11.20 7.33
C ARG A 286 -12.76 -11.12 8.21
N PHE A 287 -12.58 -10.78 9.48
CA PHE A 287 -13.67 -10.61 10.45
C PHE A 287 -14.56 -9.42 10.05
N PHE A 288 -13.95 -8.27 9.74
CA PHE A 288 -14.66 -7.07 9.30
C PHE A 288 -15.45 -7.31 8.02
N GLY A 289 -14.89 -8.02 7.06
CA GLY A 289 -15.62 -8.43 5.85
C GLY A 289 -16.81 -9.36 6.15
N ARG A 290 -16.75 -10.15 7.23
CA ARG A 290 -17.93 -10.91 7.71
C ARG A 290 -18.97 -10.00 8.33
N LEU A 291 -18.58 -8.99 9.13
CA LEU A 291 -19.53 -8.00 9.65
C LEU A 291 -20.26 -7.27 8.53
N LEU A 292 -19.56 -6.85 7.50
CA LEU A 292 -20.16 -6.20 6.33
C LEU A 292 -21.19 -7.09 5.62
N SER A 293 -21.10 -8.42 5.70
CA SER A 293 -22.14 -9.30 5.15
C SER A 293 -23.48 -9.25 5.90
N TYR A 294 -23.52 -8.63 7.08
CA TYR A 294 -24.72 -8.36 7.87
C TYR A 294 -25.21 -6.91 7.72
N ALA A 295 -24.71 -6.14 6.73
CA ALA A 295 -25.01 -4.71 6.59
C ALA A 295 -26.50 -4.37 6.66
N ASP A 296 -27.36 -5.14 5.97
CA ASP A 296 -28.81 -4.90 5.97
C ASP A 296 -29.42 -5.06 7.38
N ALA A 297 -28.95 -6.06 8.14
CA ALA A 297 -29.38 -6.26 9.52
C ALA A 297 -28.79 -5.20 10.46
N ILE A 298 -27.53 -4.79 10.27
CA ILE A 298 -26.88 -3.76 11.08
C ILE A 298 -27.62 -2.42 10.99
N ARG A 299 -28.20 -2.08 9.84
CA ARG A 299 -28.97 -0.84 9.67
C ARG A 299 -30.20 -0.77 10.58
N VAL A 300 -30.86 -1.91 10.82
CA VAL A 300 -32.15 -1.96 11.53
C VAL A 300 -32.07 -2.48 12.96
N GLU A 301 -31.22 -3.48 13.22
CA GLU A 301 -31.11 -4.13 14.52
C GLU A 301 -30.13 -3.38 15.45
N SER A 302 -30.22 -3.61 16.76
CA SER A 302 -29.25 -3.08 17.71
C SER A 302 -27.88 -3.74 17.55
N PRO A 303 -26.77 -3.06 17.89
CA PRO A 303 -25.44 -3.64 17.81
C PRO A 303 -25.29 -4.93 18.64
N ARG A 304 -26.00 -5.03 19.75
CA ARG A 304 -25.99 -6.20 20.62
C ARG A 304 -26.72 -7.40 19.99
N GLU A 305 -27.86 -7.18 19.37
CA GLU A 305 -28.58 -8.23 18.65
C GLU A 305 -27.76 -8.81 17.49
N ILE A 306 -27.02 -7.93 16.77
CA ILE A 306 -26.09 -8.35 15.72
C ILE A 306 -24.93 -9.16 16.32
N GLU A 307 -24.34 -8.72 17.44
CA GLU A 307 -23.26 -9.44 18.13
C GLU A 307 -23.70 -10.84 18.54
N GLU A 308 -24.93 -10.98 19.10
CA GLU A 308 -25.52 -12.28 19.45
C GLU A 308 -25.80 -13.14 18.21
N ARG A 309 -26.22 -12.53 17.09
CA ARG A 309 -26.46 -13.23 15.82
C ARG A 309 -25.17 -13.79 15.26
N ILE A 310 -24.08 -13.01 15.17
CA ILE A 310 -22.82 -13.50 14.65
C ILE A 310 -22.23 -14.64 15.50
N ARG A 311 -22.49 -14.65 16.82
CA ARG A 311 -22.13 -15.78 17.69
C ARG A 311 -22.97 -17.02 17.39
N ARG A 312 -24.28 -16.88 17.22
CA ARG A 312 -25.15 -17.98 16.83
C ARG A 312 -24.80 -18.58 15.48
N ASP A 313 -24.37 -17.73 14.54
CA ASP A 313 -23.94 -18.14 13.20
C ASP A 313 -22.48 -18.70 13.20
N ASN A 314 -21.88 -18.90 14.37
CA ASN A 314 -20.52 -19.39 14.55
C ASN A 314 -19.45 -18.59 13.78
N VAL A 315 -19.63 -17.29 13.65
CA VAL A 315 -18.61 -16.42 13.09
C VAL A 315 -17.40 -16.39 14.02
N VAL A 316 -16.22 -16.68 13.49
CA VAL A 316 -14.98 -16.65 14.28
C VAL A 316 -14.64 -15.22 14.64
N ILE A 317 -14.83 -14.86 15.90
CA ILE A 317 -14.45 -13.58 16.48
C ILE A 317 -12.97 -13.66 16.90
N PRO A 318 -12.13 -12.69 16.51
CA PRO A 318 -10.74 -12.64 16.94
C PRO A 318 -10.62 -12.57 18.46
N ARG A 319 -9.76 -13.40 19.07
CA ARG A 319 -9.64 -13.50 20.54
C ARG A 319 -9.26 -12.21 21.25
N ILE A 320 -8.59 -11.31 20.56
CA ILE A 320 -8.17 -10.01 21.11
C ILE A 320 -9.35 -9.04 21.26
N LEU A 321 -10.42 -9.22 20.50
CA LEU A 321 -11.62 -8.39 20.60
C LEU A 321 -12.51 -8.87 21.74
N SER A 322 -12.70 -8.00 22.73
CA SER A 322 -13.72 -8.19 23.77
C SER A 322 -15.13 -8.12 23.15
N GLN A 323 -16.15 -8.58 23.88
CA GLN A 323 -17.52 -8.41 23.44
C GLN A 323 -17.86 -6.94 23.21
N LYS A 324 -17.40 -6.04 24.09
CA LYS A 324 -17.62 -4.60 23.97
C LYS A 324 -16.91 -4.04 22.71
N SER A 325 -15.71 -4.52 22.40
CA SER A 325 -14.97 -4.11 21.18
C SER A 325 -15.70 -4.54 19.90
N VAL A 326 -16.34 -5.70 19.90
CA VAL A 326 -17.19 -6.16 18.78
C VAL A 326 -18.42 -5.27 18.64
N VAL A 327 -19.16 -5.01 19.75
CA VAL A 327 -20.33 -4.11 19.75
C VAL A 327 -19.93 -2.71 19.30
N TYR A 328 -18.79 -2.18 19.76
CA TYR A 328 -18.24 -0.89 19.32
C TYR A 328 -18.04 -0.85 17.80
N LEU A 329 -17.41 -1.88 17.24
CA LEU A 329 -17.14 -1.95 15.81
C LEU A 329 -18.43 -2.07 14.98
N ILE A 330 -19.44 -2.82 15.47
CA ILE A 330 -20.77 -2.93 14.84
C ILE A 330 -21.47 -1.56 14.91
N SER A 331 -21.38 -0.85 16.03
CA SER A 331 -21.97 0.48 16.20
C SER A 331 -21.37 1.50 15.23
N ALA A 332 -20.04 1.48 15.09
CA ALA A 332 -19.35 2.33 14.13
C ALA A 332 -19.78 2.03 12.68
N LEU A 333 -19.89 0.74 12.35
CA LEU A 333 -20.36 0.32 11.03
C LEU A 333 -21.83 0.73 10.77
N LYS A 334 -22.69 0.68 11.80
CA LYS A 334 -24.08 1.13 11.71
C LYS A 334 -24.19 2.60 11.36
N GLU A 335 -23.39 3.45 11.97
CA GLU A 335 -23.36 4.89 11.65
C GLU A 335 -22.92 5.10 10.20
N GLY A 336 -21.79 4.55 9.78
CA GLY A 336 -21.30 4.69 8.41
C GLY A 336 -22.31 4.21 7.36
N LEU A 337 -23.03 3.12 7.61
CA LEU A 337 -24.06 2.62 6.71
C LEU A 337 -25.34 3.47 6.66
N ASN A 338 -25.59 4.31 7.67
CA ASN A 338 -26.76 5.18 7.73
C ASN A 338 -26.48 6.58 7.20
N ASP A 339 -25.22 7.04 7.25
CA ASP A 339 -24.81 8.36 6.74
C ASP A 339 -24.71 8.41 5.18
N GLU A 340 -24.77 7.24 4.50
CA GLU A 340 -24.80 7.14 3.04
C GLU A 340 -26.20 7.41 2.41
N ASN A 341 -27.21 7.84 3.20
CA ASN A 341 -28.53 8.29 2.74
C ASN A 341 -28.61 9.82 2.92
#